data_961bfa238f2e4f41145e14a739f4849e
#
_entry.id   961bfa238f2e4f41145e14a739f4849e
#
_cell.length_a   1.000
_cell.length_b   1.000
_cell.length_c   1.000
_cell.angle_alpha   90.00
_cell.angle_beta   90.00
_cell.angle_gamma   90.00
#
_symmetry.space_group_name_H-M   'P 1'
#
loop_
_entity.id
_entity.type
_entity.pdbx_description
1 polymer ?
#
loop_
_entity_poly.entity_id
_entity_poly.type
_entity_poly.pdbx_seq_one_letter_code
_entity_poly.pdbx_strand_id
1 'polypeptide(L)'
;MSKSLNVKICGLNNKETVEVAVKAGASHLGFIFYPPSPRSLTPKEAGYIASTTPNHIKRVAVIVDARDDLINDIIQSLSPHILQ
;
A
#
# COMPACT_ATOMS: atom_id res chain seq x y z
N MET A 1 20.41 11.24 13.53
CA MET A 1 20.00 11.23 12.93
C MET A 1 19.51 11.01 12.01
N SER A 2 19.21 10.80 11.79
CA SER A 2 18.73 10.33 10.77
C SER A 2 18.28 11.09 9.83
N LYS A 3 18.54 11.04 8.95
CA LYS A 3 18.04 11.56 8.05
C LYS A 3 17.08 10.96 7.40
N SER A 4 16.23 11.48 6.99
CA SER A 4 15.11 10.81 6.53
C SER A 4 15.28 10.51 5.07
N LEU A 5 15.39 9.25 4.79
CA LEU A 5 15.34 8.77 3.43
C LEU A 5 13.90 8.40 3.12
N ASN A 6 13.43 8.83 1.96
CA ASN A 6 12.13 8.39 1.48
C ASN A 6 12.30 7.04 0.79
N VAL A 7 11.91 5.99 1.49
CA VAL A 7 12.01 4.63 0.96
C VAL A 7 10.62 4.09 0.75
N LYS A 8 10.29 3.79 -0.51
CA LYS A 8 9.01 3.18 -0.86
C LYS A 8 9.22 1.72 -1.19
N ILE A 9 8.45 0.85 -0.56
CA ILE A 9 8.45 -0.58 -0.85
C ILE A 9 7.10 -0.93 -1.44
N CYS A 10 7.12 -1.44 -2.66
CA CYS A 10 5.91 -1.76 -3.41
C CYS A 10 5.68 -3.25 -3.50
N GLY A 11 4.43 -3.63 -3.80
CA GLY A 11 4.09 -5.02 -4.05
C GLY A 11 3.89 -5.83 -2.79
N LEU A 12 3.56 -5.18 -1.70
CA LEU A 12 3.27 -5.87 -0.44
C LEU A 12 1.95 -6.60 -0.56
N ASN A 13 1.93 -7.87 -0.19
CA ASN A 13 0.72 -8.68 -0.36
C ASN A 13 0.36 -9.54 0.87
N ASN A 14 1.03 -9.34 2.00
CA ASN A 14 0.62 -9.96 3.25
C ASN A 14 1.12 -9.15 4.43
N LYS A 15 0.60 -9.45 5.62
CA LYS A 15 0.96 -8.69 6.83
C LYS A 15 2.42 -8.85 7.22
N GLU A 16 3.00 -10.01 6.96
CA GLU A 16 4.40 -10.25 7.29
C GLU A 16 5.32 -9.34 6.50
N THR A 17 5.06 -9.18 5.21
CA THR A 17 5.89 -8.29 4.39
C THR A 17 5.71 -6.84 4.79
N VAL A 18 4.50 -6.45 5.22
CA VAL A 18 4.28 -5.10 5.74
C VAL A 18 5.11 -4.88 7.00
N GLU A 19 5.11 -5.83 7.93
CA GLU A 19 5.88 -5.71 9.15
C GLU A 19 7.38 -5.60 8.89
N VAL A 20 7.88 -6.41 7.97
CA VAL A 20 9.29 -6.34 7.60
C VAL A 20 9.63 -4.98 7.01
N ALA A 21 8.78 -4.46 6.14
CA ALA A 21 9.01 -3.15 5.52
C ALA A 21 9.00 -2.04 6.57
N VAL A 22 8.07 -2.10 7.52
CA VAL A 22 8.00 -1.11 8.60
C VAL A 22 9.27 -1.15 9.45
N LYS A 23 9.71 -2.34 9.82
CA LYS A 23 10.92 -2.49 10.63
C LYS A 23 12.17 -2.05 9.87
N ALA A 24 12.16 -2.17 8.55
CA ALA A 24 13.29 -1.74 7.72
C ALA A 24 13.33 -0.23 7.51
N GLY A 25 12.33 0.50 8.01
CA GLY A 25 12.34 1.96 7.95
C GLY A 25 11.69 2.53 6.71
N ALA A 26 10.77 1.80 6.08
CA ALA A 26 10.06 2.31 4.91
C ALA A 26 9.25 3.54 5.29
N SER A 27 9.26 4.55 4.42
CA SER A 27 8.43 5.74 4.58
C SER A 27 7.09 5.60 3.85
N HIS A 28 7.04 4.75 2.84
CA HIS A 28 5.87 4.53 2.00
C HIS A 28 5.71 3.04 1.74
N LEU A 29 4.47 2.57 1.79
CA LEU A 29 4.13 1.19 1.47
C LEU A 29 3.21 1.20 0.27
N GLY A 30 3.58 0.48 -0.79
CA GLY A 30 2.81 0.42 -2.02
C GLY A 30 2.02 -0.88 -2.14
N PHE A 31 0.74 -0.73 -2.47
CA PHE A 31 -0.19 -1.85 -2.67
C PHE A 31 -0.69 -1.80 -4.11
N ILE A 32 -0.58 -2.91 -4.82
CA ILE A 32 -0.83 -2.97 -6.26
C ILE A 32 -2.24 -3.45 -6.54
N PHE A 33 -2.97 -2.71 -7.37
CA PHE A 33 -4.33 -3.05 -7.79
C PHE A 33 -4.36 -3.18 -9.32
N TYR A 34 -3.69 -4.21 -9.81
CA TYR A 34 -3.60 -4.49 -11.24
C TYR A 34 -3.65 -6.01 -11.41
N PRO A 35 -4.84 -6.57 -11.73
CA PRO A 35 -5.02 -8.03 -11.73
C PRO A 35 -3.98 -8.85 -12.49
N PRO A 36 -3.40 -8.40 -13.62
CA PRO A 36 -2.34 -9.18 -14.26
C PRO A 36 -1.08 -9.34 -13.42
N SER A 37 -0.87 -8.49 -12.41
CA SER A 37 0.29 -8.63 -11.53
C SER A 37 0.05 -9.74 -10.50
N PRO A 38 1.03 -10.62 -10.26
CA PRO A 38 0.89 -11.64 -9.21
C PRO A 38 0.81 -11.05 -7.81
N ARG A 39 1.15 -9.78 -7.65
CA ARG A 39 1.08 -9.09 -6.35
C ARG A 39 -0.18 -8.23 -6.21
N SER A 40 -1.10 -8.35 -7.16
CA SER A 40 -2.32 -7.55 -7.11
C SER A 40 -3.21 -7.96 -5.95
N LEU A 41 -3.84 -6.96 -5.34
CA LEU A 41 -4.75 -7.16 -4.21
C LEU A 41 -6.12 -6.63 -4.55
N THR A 42 -7.13 -7.13 -3.86
CA THR A 42 -8.43 -6.46 -3.84
C THR A 42 -8.34 -5.31 -2.81
N PRO A 43 -9.21 -4.29 -2.94
CA PRO A 43 -9.23 -3.21 -1.95
C PRO A 43 -9.38 -3.72 -0.51
N LYS A 44 -10.23 -4.72 -0.33
CA LYS A 44 -10.48 -5.28 0.99
C LYS A 44 -9.26 -5.97 1.56
N GLU A 45 -8.55 -6.74 0.72
CA GLU A 45 -7.30 -7.37 1.15
C GLU A 45 -6.26 -6.34 1.54
N ALA A 46 -6.12 -5.29 0.75
CA ALA A 46 -5.15 -4.23 1.02
C ALA A 46 -5.47 -3.52 2.34
N GLY A 47 -6.75 -3.23 2.58
CA GLY A 47 -7.17 -2.60 3.83
C GLY A 47 -6.82 -3.45 5.03
N TYR A 48 -7.05 -4.76 4.93
CA TYR A 48 -6.72 -5.68 6.01
C TYR A 48 -5.20 -5.74 6.27
N ILE A 49 -4.43 -5.89 5.20
CA ILE A 49 -2.98 -5.99 5.29
C ILE A 49 -2.38 -4.71 5.87
N ALA A 50 -2.93 -3.56 5.48
CA ALA A 50 -2.42 -2.26 5.90
C ALA A 50 -2.96 -1.80 7.26
N SER A 51 -3.86 -2.56 7.87
CA SER A 51 -4.60 -2.10 9.05
C SER A 51 -3.70 -1.78 10.24
N THR A 52 -2.53 -2.41 10.32
CA THR A 52 -1.59 -2.20 11.42
C THR A 52 -0.46 -1.26 11.07
N THR A 53 -0.51 -0.63 9.90
CA THR A 53 0.54 0.29 9.47
C THR A 53 0.53 1.54 10.35
N PRO A 54 1.69 1.94 10.91
CA PRO A 54 1.76 3.16 11.70
C PRO A 54 1.38 4.40 10.91
N ASN A 55 0.81 5.39 11.58
CA ASN A 55 0.30 6.59 10.92
C ASN A 55 1.37 7.43 10.22
N HIS A 56 2.63 7.32 10.65
CA HIS A 56 3.70 8.10 10.04
C HIS A 56 4.16 7.51 8.71
N ILE A 57 3.70 6.32 8.36
CA ILE A 57 4.05 5.67 7.09
C ILE A 57 2.88 5.86 6.12
N LYS A 58 3.21 6.32 4.92
CA LYS A 58 2.18 6.62 3.93
C LYS A 58 1.82 5.38 3.13
N ARG A 59 0.54 5.20 2.89
CA ARG A 59 0.03 4.11 2.06
C ARG A 59 -0.16 4.64 0.64
N VAL A 60 0.40 3.92 -0.33
CA VAL A 60 0.35 4.29 -1.74
C VAL A 60 -0.43 3.21 -2.49
N ALA A 61 -1.47 3.61 -3.20
CA ALA A 61 -2.19 2.69 -4.07
C ALA A 61 -1.62 2.82 -5.48
N VAL A 62 -1.09 1.73 -6.01
CA VAL A 62 -0.54 1.67 -7.36
C VAL A 62 -1.60 1.06 -8.26
N ILE A 63 -2.09 1.84 -9.22
CA ILE A 63 -3.20 1.43 -10.09
C ILE A 63 -2.81 1.59 -11.56
N VAL A 64 -3.41 0.75 -12.41
CA VAL A 64 -3.23 0.82 -13.85
C VAL A 64 -4.60 0.69 -14.48
N ASP A 65 -5.02 1.71 -15.24
CA ASP A 65 -6.29 1.73 -15.95
C ASP A 65 -7.48 1.38 -15.05
N ALA A 66 -7.45 1.87 -13.82
CA ALA A 66 -8.50 1.56 -12.86
C ALA A 66 -9.78 2.34 -13.17
N ARG A 67 -10.92 1.67 -13.00
CA ARG A 67 -12.22 2.31 -13.15
C ARG A 67 -12.58 3.04 -11.87
N ASP A 68 -13.52 3.98 -11.98
CA ASP A 68 -13.90 4.83 -10.85
C ASP A 68 -14.40 4.03 -9.65
N ASP A 69 -15.15 2.97 -9.90
CA ASP A 69 -15.66 2.14 -8.80
C ASP A 69 -14.53 1.45 -8.05
N LEU A 70 -13.50 0.96 -8.76
CA LEU A 70 -12.34 0.38 -8.12
C LEU A 70 -11.59 1.42 -7.28
N ILE A 71 -11.40 2.61 -7.83
CA ILE A 71 -10.73 3.69 -7.13
C ILE A 71 -11.49 4.05 -5.86
N ASN A 72 -12.81 4.14 -5.92
CA ASN A 72 -13.63 4.43 -4.75
C ASN A 72 -13.50 3.34 -3.69
N ASP A 73 -13.50 2.07 -4.09
CA ASP A 73 -13.33 0.97 -3.16
C ASP A 73 -11.97 1.00 -2.49
N ILE A 74 -10.92 1.35 -3.24
CA ILE A 74 -9.57 1.50 -2.69
C ILE A 74 -9.54 2.62 -1.64
N ILE A 75 -10.15 3.75 -1.96
CA ILE A 75 -10.18 4.88 -1.04
C ILE A 75 -10.88 4.48 0.27
N GLN A 76 -11.99 3.78 0.17
CA GLN A 76 -12.75 3.38 1.35
C GLN A 76 -12.05 2.31 2.18
N SER A 77 -11.41 1.35 1.52
CA SER A 77 -10.86 0.18 2.21
C SER A 77 -9.44 0.42 2.70
N LEU A 78 -8.59 1.05 1.89
CA LEU A 78 -7.19 1.26 2.21
C LEU A 78 -6.92 2.62 2.81
N SER A 79 -7.72 3.61 2.48
CA SER A 79 -7.50 5.02 2.86
C SER A 79 -6.09 5.46 2.48
N PRO A 80 -5.72 5.35 1.19
CA PRO A 80 -4.36 5.67 0.77
C PRO A 80 -4.10 7.17 0.89
N HIS A 81 -2.84 7.51 1.16
CA HIS A 81 -2.39 8.89 1.14
C HIS A 81 -2.08 9.36 -0.28
N ILE A 82 -1.71 8.40 -1.16
CA ILE A 82 -1.28 8.71 -2.52
C ILE A 82 -1.87 7.67 -3.46
N LEU A 83 -2.41 8.14 -4.58
CA LEU A 83 -2.79 7.29 -5.72
C LEU A 83 -1.72 7.47 -6.79
N GLN A 84 -1.20 6.36 -7.26
CA GLN A 84 -0.09 6.42 -8.22
C GLN A 84 -0.40 5.66 -9.50
#